data_6a5eb4d655b663a2ae7f182d66953ffb
#
_entry.id   6a5eb4d655b663a2ae7f182d66953ffb
#
_cell.length_a   1.000
_cell.length_b   1.000
_cell.length_c   1.000
_cell.angle_alpha   90.00
_cell.angle_beta   90.00
_cell.angle_gamma   90.00
#
_symmetry.space_group_name_H-M   'P 1'
#
loop_
_entity.id
_entity.type
_entity.pdbx_description
1 polymer ?
#
loop_
_entity_poly.entity_id
_entity_poly.type
_entity_poly.pdbx_seq_one_letter_code
_entity_poly.pdbx_strand_id
1 'polypeptide(L)'
;LKCTSAYPAPLNKANLLTIPDMKERFGVKVGVSDHSMTNTLPITAVALGATVVEKHIILDRNMGGPDSAFSMQPEEFASMVKAIREVEEVLGEVSYPSDPTRITGRQFSRSLYIAEDMKTGDVLTEKNLRSVRPGYGLTPKYLNECLGKQVNRDLEKGMRMSLAFVEEKEI
;
A
#
# COMPACT_ATOMS: atom_id res chain seq x y z
N LEU A 1 28.45 6.83 0.01
CA LEU A 1 27.83 5.51 0.02
C LEU A 1 27.82 4.94 1.44
N LYS A 2 26.71 4.33 1.85
CA LYS A 2 26.66 3.46 3.02
C LYS A 2 27.30 2.10 2.65
N CYS A 3 28.22 1.60 3.44
CA CYS A 3 28.94 0.36 3.15
C CYS A 3 28.99 -0.52 4.40
N THR A 4 29.07 -1.84 4.19
CA THR A 4 29.45 -2.84 5.19
C THR A 4 30.68 -3.55 4.67
N SER A 5 31.87 -3.21 5.26
CA SER A 5 33.17 -3.70 4.82
C SER A 5 33.42 -5.11 5.36
N ALA A 6 32.66 -6.08 4.86
CA ALA A 6 32.83 -7.51 5.06
C ALA A 6 32.55 -8.22 3.73
N TYR A 7 33.26 -9.29 3.41
CA TYR A 7 33.28 -9.93 2.10
C TYR A 7 33.16 -11.46 2.23
N PRO A 8 31.95 -12.04 1.99
CA PRO A 8 30.65 -11.36 1.75
C PRO A 8 30.13 -10.67 3.01
N ALA A 9 29.30 -9.60 2.79
CA ALA A 9 28.70 -8.86 3.89
C ALA A 9 27.48 -9.60 4.46
N PRO A 10 27.42 -9.86 5.79
CA PRO A 10 26.26 -10.49 6.41
C PRO A 10 25.09 -9.48 6.48
N LEU A 11 23.88 -9.92 6.11
CA LEU A 11 22.69 -9.06 6.03
C LEU A 11 22.33 -8.39 7.35
N ASN A 12 22.52 -9.07 8.48
CA ASN A 12 22.23 -8.53 9.82
C ASN A 12 23.17 -7.39 10.27
N LYS A 13 24.20 -7.08 9.49
CA LYS A 13 25.11 -5.95 9.70
C LYS A 13 24.87 -4.80 8.72
N ALA A 14 23.91 -4.94 7.83
CA ALA A 14 23.65 -3.96 6.79
C ALA A 14 23.17 -2.60 7.33
N ASN A 15 22.35 -2.57 8.37
CA ASN A 15 21.84 -1.34 9.02
C ASN A 15 21.37 -0.28 8.00
N LEU A 16 20.51 -0.66 7.07
CA LEU A 16 20.11 0.20 5.94
C LEU A 16 19.33 1.44 6.36
N LEU A 17 18.74 1.48 7.55
CA LEU A 17 18.13 2.70 8.11
C LEU A 17 19.13 3.85 8.27
N THR A 18 20.43 3.58 8.16
CA THR A 18 21.47 4.61 8.09
C THR A 18 21.37 5.44 6.80
N ILE A 19 20.78 4.91 5.71
CA ILE A 19 20.65 5.64 4.43
C ILE A 19 19.79 6.90 4.57
N PRO A 20 18.53 6.83 5.04
CA PRO A 20 17.73 8.02 5.26
C PRO A 20 18.36 8.97 6.31
N ASP A 21 18.96 8.46 7.39
CA ASP A 21 19.68 9.30 8.37
C ASP A 21 20.85 10.07 7.72
N MET A 22 21.67 9.42 6.91
CA MET A 22 22.75 10.09 6.18
C MET A 22 22.21 11.18 5.22
N LYS A 23 21.11 10.87 4.52
CA LYS A 23 20.49 11.81 3.59
C LYS A 23 20.00 13.06 4.33
N GLU A 24 19.32 12.90 5.45
CA GLU A 24 18.83 13.99 6.28
C GLU A 24 19.99 14.78 6.93
N ARG A 25 20.92 14.07 7.55
CA ARG A 25 22.04 14.65 8.29
C ARG A 25 23.00 15.48 7.43
N PHE A 26 23.32 14.98 6.24
CA PHE A 26 24.36 15.59 5.37
C PHE A 26 23.78 16.37 4.18
N GLY A 27 22.47 16.29 3.91
CA GLY A 27 21.82 16.99 2.79
C GLY A 27 22.31 16.58 1.40
N VAL A 28 22.79 15.34 1.24
CA VAL A 28 23.39 14.81 0.00
C VAL A 28 22.64 13.60 -0.54
N LYS A 29 22.87 13.29 -1.81
CA LYS A 29 22.45 11.99 -2.36
C LYS A 29 23.26 10.87 -1.71
N VAL A 30 22.58 9.82 -1.28
CA VAL A 30 23.17 8.66 -0.63
C VAL A 30 22.95 7.42 -1.47
N GLY A 31 23.94 6.54 -1.53
CA GLY A 31 23.87 5.23 -2.15
C GLY A 31 24.32 4.15 -1.18
N VAL A 32 24.38 2.93 -1.68
CA VAL A 32 24.89 1.76 -0.96
C VAL A 32 26.02 1.11 -1.74
N SER A 33 27.10 0.71 -1.05
CA SER A 33 28.12 -0.21 -1.54
C SER A 33 27.85 -1.57 -0.89
N ASP A 34 27.41 -2.54 -1.72
CA ASP A 34 26.89 -3.83 -1.28
C ASP A 34 27.83 -4.99 -1.62
N HIS A 35 28.23 -5.71 -0.60
CA HIS A 35 29.07 -6.91 -0.67
C HIS A 35 28.31 -8.19 -0.27
N SER A 36 26.97 -8.14 -0.19
CA SER A 36 26.15 -9.32 0.07
C SER A 36 25.94 -10.16 -1.20
N MET A 37 25.48 -11.38 -1.02
CA MET A 37 25.21 -12.31 -2.13
C MET A 37 23.74 -12.31 -2.58
N THR A 38 22.95 -11.32 -2.18
CA THR A 38 21.49 -11.30 -2.46
C THR A 38 21.06 -10.00 -3.12
N ASN A 39 19.89 -10.03 -3.78
CA ASN A 39 19.23 -8.83 -4.30
C ASN A 39 18.46 -8.07 -3.20
N THR A 40 18.21 -8.67 -2.04
CA THR A 40 17.41 -8.07 -0.95
C THR A 40 18.02 -6.77 -0.45
N LEU A 41 19.33 -6.73 -0.26
CA LEU A 41 20.01 -5.55 0.29
C LEU A 41 19.91 -4.34 -0.66
N PRO A 42 20.32 -4.42 -1.94
CA PRO A 42 20.23 -3.27 -2.85
C PRO A 42 18.80 -2.85 -3.13
N ILE A 43 17.86 -3.78 -3.25
CA ILE A 43 16.43 -3.49 -3.40
C ILE A 43 15.90 -2.69 -2.20
N THR A 44 16.20 -3.14 -0.98
CA THR A 44 15.78 -2.45 0.25
C THR A 44 16.45 -1.09 0.39
N ALA A 45 17.73 -0.97 0.00
CA ALA A 45 18.45 0.30 0.02
C ALA A 45 17.80 1.34 -0.89
N VAL A 46 17.38 0.96 -2.10
CA VAL A 46 16.64 1.84 -3.03
C VAL A 46 15.28 2.22 -2.46
N ALA A 47 14.54 1.28 -1.87
CA ALA A 47 13.28 1.56 -1.19
C ALA A 47 13.44 2.56 -0.02
N LEU A 48 14.60 2.60 0.61
CA LEU A 48 14.97 3.56 1.66
C LEU A 48 15.58 4.87 1.13
N GLY A 49 15.60 5.06 -0.20
CA GLY A 49 16.02 6.29 -0.85
C GLY A 49 17.49 6.33 -1.29
N ALA A 50 18.16 5.19 -1.40
CA ALA A 50 19.47 5.12 -2.07
C ALA A 50 19.29 5.44 -3.57
N THR A 51 20.20 6.27 -4.11
CA THR A 51 20.19 6.69 -5.52
C THR A 51 21.33 6.06 -6.33
N VAL A 52 22.23 5.34 -5.69
CA VAL A 52 23.34 4.63 -6.28
C VAL A 52 23.48 3.27 -5.60
N VAL A 53 23.67 2.24 -6.39
CA VAL A 53 24.06 0.89 -5.92
C VAL A 53 25.40 0.54 -6.55
N GLU A 54 26.37 0.25 -5.72
CA GLU A 54 27.69 -0.24 -6.10
C GLU A 54 27.82 -1.69 -5.67
N LYS A 55 28.27 -2.55 -6.59
CA LYS A 55 28.38 -3.98 -6.34
C LYS A 55 29.45 -4.61 -7.23
N HIS A 56 30.18 -5.59 -6.68
CA HIS A 56 31.16 -6.36 -7.42
C HIS A 56 30.49 -7.18 -8.52
N ILE A 57 31.09 -7.19 -9.72
CA ILE A 57 30.66 -7.99 -10.87
C ILE A 57 31.85 -8.78 -11.43
N ILE A 58 31.60 -9.99 -11.88
CA ILE A 58 32.57 -10.86 -12.59
C ILE A 58 31.84 -11.57 -13.72
N LEU A 59 32.53 -11.79 -14.83
CA LEU A 59 31.92 -12.46 -15.99
C LEU A 59 31.62 -13.93 -15.69
N ASP A 60 32.50 -14.63 -15.02
CA ASP A 60 32.31 -16.02 -14.58
C ASP A 60 33.13 -16.25 -13.29
N ARG A 61 32.47 -16.70 -12.22
CA ARG A 61 33.12 -17.02 -10.94
C ARG A 61 34.20 -18.10 -11.07
N ASN A 62 34.09 -18.98 -12.08
CA ASN A 62 35.10 -20.03 -12.33
C ASN A 62 36.44 -19.48 -12.83
N MET A 63 36.46 -18.21 -13.29
CA MET A 63 37.75 -17.55 -13.62
C MET A 63 38.65 -17.39 -12.42
N GLY A 64 38.10 -17.46 -11.20
CA GLY A 64 38.84 -17.26 -9.96
C GLY A 64 39.23 -15.79 -9.74
N GLY A 65 40.01 -15.56 -8.68
CA GLY A 65 40.44 -14.24 -8.26
C GLY A 65 39.96 -13.92 -6.83
N PRO A 66 40.50 -12.86 -6.21
CA PRO A 66 40.28 -12.59 -4.79
C PRO A 66 38.79 -12.29 -4.49
N ASP A 67 38.05 -11.67 -5.39
CA ASP A 67 36.70 -11.21 -5.18
C ASP A 67 35.63 -12.09 -5.89
N SER A 68 36.07 -13.16 -6.58
CA SER A 68 35.17 -13.98 -7.40
C SER A 68 34.03 -14.59 -6.61
N ALA A 69 34.27 -15.05 -5.38
CA ALA A 69 33.32 -15.78 -4.57
C ALA A 69 32.07 -14.93 -4.17
N PHE A 70 32.20 -13.60 -4.09
CA PHE A 70 31.11 -12.70 -3.69
C PHE A 70 30.74 -11.69 -4.78
N SER A 71 31.29 -11.80 -5.99
CA SER A 71 30.89 -10.99 -7.15
C SER A 71 29.66 -11.57 -7.84
N MET A 72 28.78 -10.71 -8.32
CA MET A 72 27.63 -11.11 -9.15
C MET A 72 28.08 -11.44 -10.58
N GLN A 73 27.51 -12.47 -11.16
CA GLN A 73 27.60 -12.72 -12.60
C GLN A 73 26.61 -11.83 -13.37
N PRO A 74 26.75 -11.65 -14.69
CA PRO A 74 25.94 -10.72 -15.48
C PRO A 74 24.44 -10.93 -15.35
N GLU A 75 23.96 -12.18 -15.32
CA GLU A 75 22.55 -12.53 -15.22
C GLU A 75 21.99 -12.17 -13.83
N GLU A 76 22.78 -12.38 -12.78
CA GLU A 76 22.42 -12.01 -11.41
C GLU A 76 22.36 -10.50 -11.25
N PHE A 77 23.31 -9.78 -11.83
CA PHE A 77 23.34 -8.32 -11.84
C PHE A 77 22.15 -7.75 -12.62
N ALA A 78 21.84 -8.30 -13.80
CA ALA A 78 20.67 -7.93 -14.60
C ALA A 78 19.37 -8.16 -13.84
N SER A 79 19.24 -9.29 -13.15
CA SER A 79 18.08 -9.58 -12.28
C SER A 79 17.94 -8.56 -11.14
N MET A 80 19.04 -8.19 -10.50
CA MET A 80 19.05 -7.13 -9.47
C MET A 80 18.58 -5.80 -10.05
N VAL A 81 19.10 -5.37 -11.19
CA VAL A 81 18.72 -4.12 -11.84
C VAL A 81 17.22 -4.12 -12.18
N LYS A 82 16.71 -5.22 -12.74
CA LYS A 82 15.27 -5.35 -13.05
C LYS A 82 14.42 -5.20 -11.79
N ALA A 83 14.77 -5.89 -10.71
CA ALA A 83 14.03 -5.82 -9.44
C ALA A 83 14.09 -4.41 -8.82
N ILE A 84 15.20 -3.69 -8.96
CA ILE A 84 15.31 -2.29 -8.54
C ILE A 84 14.34 -1.40 -9.33
N ARG A 85 14.23 -1.56 -10.66
CA ARG A 85 13.28 -0.79 -11.48
C ARG A 85 11.83 -1.08 -11.10
N GLU A 86 11.50 -2.33 -10.83
CA GLU A 86 10.18 -2.72 -10.32
C GLU A 86 9.86 -2.04 -8.97
N VAL A 87 10.84 -1.94 -8.06
CA VAL A 87 10.67 -1.22 -6.78
C VAL A 87 10.43 0.27 -6.98
N GLU A 88 11.16 0.92 -7.90
CA GLU A 88 10.94 2.35 -8.21
C GLU A 88 9.50 2.61 -8.69
N GLU A 89 8.94 1.70 -9.51
CA GLU A 89 7.53 1.77 -9.94
C GLU A 89 6.56 1.55 -8.77
N VAL A 90 6.83 0.56 -7.91
CA VAL A 90 5.98 0.20 -6.76
C VAL A 90 5.94 1.29 -5.70
N LEU A 91 7.05 1.99 -5.48
CA LEU A 91 7.11 3.10 -4.51
C LEU A 91 6.15 4.23 -4.85
N GLY A 92 5.98 4.56 -6.12
CA GLY A 92 5.05 5.57 -6.59
C GLY A 92 5.15 6.88 -5.80
N GLU A 93 4.00 7.44 -5.50
CA GLU A 93 3.85 8.67 -4.70
C GLU A 93 2.86 8.48 -3.54
N VAL A 94 2.92 9.36 -2.53
CA VAL A 94 1.92 9.38 -1.46
C VAL A 94 0.58 9.81 -2.07
N SER A 95 -0.34 8.86 -2.24
CA SER A 95 -1.66 9.09 -2.81
C SER A 95 -2.76 8.59 -1.88
N TYR A 96 -3.65 9.50 -1.49
CA TYR A 96 -4.89 9.18 -0.79
C TYR A 96 -6.04 9.31 -1.77
N PRO A 97 -7.01 8.46 -1.71
CA PRO A 97 -7.90 8.28 -2.85
C PRO A 97 -9.05 9.28 -2.94
N SER A 98 -8.86 10.28 -3.70
CA SER A 98 -9.82 10.68 -4.72
C SER A 98 -9.60 9.92 -6.06
N ASP A 99 -8.83 8.83 -6.00
CA ASP A 99 -8.37 8.04 -7.13
C ASP A 99 -9.55 7.44 -7.93
N PRO A 100 -9.65 7.70 -9.24
CA PRO A 100 -10.66 7.11 -10.12
C PRO A 100 -10.70 5.57 -10.09
N THR A 101 -9.57 4.90 -9.82
CA THR A 101 -9.52 3.43 -9.73
C THR A 101 -10.29 2.88 -8.54
N ARG A 102 -10.49 3.66 -7.48
CA ARG A 102 -11.35 3.30 -6.35
C ARG A 102 -12.84 3.43 -6.66
N ILE A 103 -13.22 4.20 -7.67
CA ILE A 103 -14.60 4.27 -8.16
C ILE A 103 -15.01 2.90 -8.72
N THR A 104 -14.13 2.24 -9.48
CA THR A 104 -14.34 0.87 -9.95
C THR A 104 -14.40 -0.16 -8.83
N GLY A 105 -13.70 0.08 -7.71
CA GLY A 105 -13.75 -0.78 -6.51
C GLY A 105 -15.03 -0.63 -5.66
N ARG A 106 -15.87 0.39 -5.88
CA ARG A 106 -17.09 0.61 -5.09
C ARG A 106 -18.08 -0.56 -5.11
N GLN A 107 -18.14 -1.32 -6.19
CA GLN A 107 -18.96 -2.54 -6.26
C GLN A 107 -18.55 -3.58 -5.19
N PHE A 108 -17.30 -3.57 -4.72
CA PHE A 108 -16.80 -4.48 -3.68
C PHE A 108 -16.93 -3.89 -2.27
N SER A 109 -17.21 -2.59 -2.16
CA SER A 109 -17.43 -1.92 -0.88
C SER A 109 -18.81 -2.26 -0.32
N ARG A 110 -19.00 -1.96 0.97
CA ARG A 110 -20.32 -2.06 1.60
C ARG A 110 -20.98 -0.68 1.63
N SER A 111 -22.32 -0.69 1.58
CA SER A 111 -23.14 0.47 1.86
C SER A 111 -24.45 0.04 2.54
N LEU A 112 -25.25 1.00 2.98
CA LEU A 112 -26.50 0.74 3.66
C LEU A 112 -27.61 0.52 2.64
N TYR A 113 -28.39 -0.53 2.87
CA TYR A 113 -29.56 -0.91 2.07
C TYR A 113 -30.74 -1.24 2.96
N ILE A 114 -31.94 -0.95 2.47
CA ILE A 114 -33.22 -1.37 3.07
C ILE A 114 -33.32 -2.88 2.90
N ALA A 115 -33.52 -3.59 4.01
CA ALA A 115 -33.55 -5.06 4.04
C ALA A 115 -34.97 -5.65 4.11
N GLU A 116 -35.97 -4.83 4.43
CA GLU A 116 -37.41 -5.17 4.48
C GLU A 116 -38.19 -3.97 3.95
N ASP A 117 -39.39 -4.20 3.36
CA ASP A 117 -40.28 -3.11 2.95
C ASP A 117 -40.69 -2.29 4.17
N MET A 118 -40.73 -0.97 4.03
CA MET A 118 -41.03 -0.04 5.09
C MET A 118 -42.08 0.98 4.62
N LYS A 119 -42.92 1.39 5.56
CA LYS A 119 -43.91 2.47 5.34
C LYS A 119 -43.42 3.78 5.97
N THR A 120 -43.92 4.88 5.46
CA THR A 120 -43.71 6.21 6.05
C THR A 120 -44.00 6.17 7.55
N GLY A 121 -43.05 6.65 8.35
CA GLY A 121 -43.12 6.65 9.81
C GLY A 121 -42.53 5.40 10.50
N ASP A 122 -42.18 4.35 9.75
CA ASP A 122 -41.47 3.18 10.31
C ASP A 122 -40.07 3.57 10.81
N VAL A 123 -39.64 2.91 11.91
CA VAL A 123 -38.37 3.16 12.53
C VAL A 123 -37.28 2.28 11.92
N LEU A 124 -36.14 2.88 11.60
CA LEU A 124 -34.93 2.16 11.16
C LEU A 124 -34.30 1.38 12.31
N THR A 125 -34.08 0.09 12.09
CA THR A 125 -33.49 -0.86 13.01
C THR A 125 -32.39 -1.67 12.34
N GLU A 126 -31.58 -2.40 13.11
CA GLU A 126 -30.59 -3.32 12.53
C GLU A 126 -31.24 -4.46 11.69
N LYS A 127 -32.54 -4.70 11.80
CA LYS A 127 -33.26 -5.71 11.03
C LYS A 127 -33.57 -5.22 9.62
N ASN A 128 -34.12 -4.00 9.50
CA ASN A 128 -34.57 -3.43 8.23
C ASN A 128 -33.56 -2.53 7.52
N LEU A 129 -32.44 -2.16 8.18
CA LEU A 129 -31.31 -1.43 7.60
C LEU A 129 -30.03 -2.26 7.75
N ARG A 130 -29.43 -2.68 6.63
CA ARG A 130 -28.25 -3.56 6.64
C ARG A 130 -27.11 -2.98 5.84
N SER A 131 -25.89 -3.24 6.33
CA SER A 131 -24.65 -2.94 5.60
C SER A 131 -24.28 -4.13 4.73
N VAL A 132 -24.46 -4.00 3.41
CA VAL A 132 -24.21 -5.05 2.42
C VAL A 132 -23.45 -4.50 1.22
N ARG A 133 -22.97 -5.36 0.33
CA ARG A 133 -22.45 -4.98 -0.98
C ARG A 133 -23.60 -4.92 -2.00
N PRO A 134 -23.49 -4.06 -3.03
CA PRO A 134 -22.38 -3.17 -3.43
C PRO A 134 -22.39 -1.81 -2.70
N GLY A 135 -21.29 -1.04 -2.86
CA GLY A 135 -21.05 0.24 -2.20
C GLY A 135 -21.70 1.45 -2.86
N TYR A 136 -22.91 1.32 -3.39
CA TYR A 136 -23.58 2.39 -4.15
C TYR A 136 -24.60 3.22 -3.32
N GLY A 137 -24.87 2.82 -2.08
CA GLY A 137 -25.74 3.53 -1.15
C GLY A 137 -24.93 4.39 -0.16
N LEU A 138 -25.61 4.82 0.91
CA LEU A 138 -24.99 5.55 2.02
C LEU A 138 -23.88 4.73 2.67
N THR A 139 -22.75 5.36 3.01
CA THR A 139 -21.61 4.63 3.60
C THR A 139 -21.96 4.08 5.00
N PRO A 140 -21.40 2.90 5.41
CA PRO A 140 -21.74 2.27 6.68
C PRO A 140 -21.46 3.10 7.93
N LYS A 141 -20.59 4.11 7.86
CA LYS A 141 -20.30 5.02 8.98
C LYS A 141 -21.54 5.76 9.50
N TYR A 142 -22.55 5.91 8.66
CA TYR A 142 -23.82 6.55 9.02
C TYR A 142 -24.87 5.59 9.63
N LEU A 143 -24.53 4.30 9.82
CA LEU A 143 -25.49 3.33 10.34
C LEU A 143 -26.08 3.78 11.68
N ASN A 144 -25.22 4.10 12.65
CA ASN A 144 -25.67 4.52 13.99
C ASN A 144 -26.44 5.84 13.98
N GLU A 145 -26.18 6.70 12.99
CA GLU A 145 -26.92 7.95 12.81
C GLU A 145 -28.33 7.72 12.25
N CYS A 146 -28.50 6.65 11.46
CA CYS A 146 -29.80 6.28 10.89
C CYS A 146 -30.67 5.47 11.86
N LEU A 147 -30.07 4.60 12.66
CA LEU A 147 -30.82 3.73 13.58
C LEU A 147 -31.66 4.56 14.57
N GLY A 148 -32.92 4.15 14.76
CA GLY A 148 -33.88 4.82 15.63
C GLY A 148 -34.59 6.04 15.01
N LYS A 149 -34.23 6.45 13.77
CA LYS A 149 -34.95 7.50 13.03
C LYS A 149 -36.14 6.93 12.27
N GLN A 150 -37.16 7.73 12.04
CA GLN A 150 -38.29 7.38 11.21
C GLN A 150 -38.04 7.72 9.74
N VAL A 151 -38.56 6.88 8.85
CA VAL A 151 -38.50 7.15 7.40
C VAL A 151 -39.65 8.07 6.99
N ASN A 152 -39.34 9.01 6.08
CA ASN A 152 -40.28 10.03 5.61
C ASN A 152 -41.06 9.63 4.34
N ARG A 153 -40.92 8.41 3.88
CA ARG A 153 -41.57 7.82 2.70
C ARG A 153 -41.58 6.31 2.75
N ASP A 154 -42.40 5.69 1.91
CA ASP A 154 -42.37 4.26 1.69
C ASP A 154 -41.03 3.85 1.04
N LEU A 155 -40.41 2.80 1.54
CA LEU A 155 -39.15 2.26 1.05
C LEU A 155 -39.30 0.76 0.76
N GLU A 156 -38.75 0.31 -0.37
CA GLU A 156 -38.77 -1.09 -0.77
C GLU A 156 -37.47 -1.80 -0.37
N LYS A 157 -37.57 -3.09 -0.08
CA LYS A 157 -36.42 -3.96 0.12
C LYS A 157 -35.47 -3.88 -1.07
N GLY A 158 -34.18 -3.71 -0.79
CA GLY A 158 -33.13 -3.57 -1.81
C GLY A 158 -32.86 -2.13 -2.23
N MET A 159 -33.65 -1.14 -1.80
CA MET A 159 -33.33 0.26 -2.03
C MET A 159 -32.05 0.66 -1.32
N ARG A 160 -31.26 1.51 -1.97
CA ARG A 160 -30.04 2.11 -1.40
C ARG A 160 -30.45 3.16 -0.37
N MET A 161 -29.91 3.05 0.84
CA MET A 161 -30.17 4.06 1.87
C MET A 161 -29.59 5.43 1.49
N SER A 162 -30.33 6.48 1.83
CA SER A 162 -29.95 7.89 1.73
C SER A 162 -30.37 8.63 2.99
N LEU A 163 -29.62 9.64 3.40
CA LEU A 163 -30.02 10.52 4.52
C LEU A 163 -31.31 11.29 4.22
N ALA A 164 -31.63 11.53 2.94
CA ALA A 164 -32.89 12.15 2.53
C ALA A 164 -34.13 11.31 2.83
N PHE A 165 -34.00 10.06 3.26
CA PHE A 165 -35.10 9.18 3.60
C PHE A 165 -35.49 9.23 5.08
N VAL A 166 -34.74 9.93 5.91
CA VAL A 166 -35.03 10.11 7.33
C VAL A 166 -35.45 11.53 7.62
N GLU A 167 -36.38 11.68 8.55
CA GLU A 167 -36.79 13.00 9.03
C GLU A 167 -35.66 13.65 9.82
N GLU A 168 -35.40 14.92 9.57
CA GLU A 168 -34.59 15.73 10.48
C GLU A 168 -35.39 15.87 11.80
N LYS A 169 -34.79 15.51 12.91
CA LYS A 169 -35.37 15.86 14.20
C LYS A 169 -35.35 17.38 14.28
N GLU A 170 -36.54 18.00 14.26
CA GLU A 170 -36.67 19.37 14.75
C GLU A 170 -36.14 19.42 16.19
N ILE A 171 -35.11 20.25 16.40
CA ILE A 171 -34.49 20.53 17.71
C ILE A 171 -35.37 21.56 18.41
#